data_128a54b0e83e1db44a5cb3e5044779a4
#
_entry.id   128a54b0e83e1db44a5cb3e5044779a4
#
_cell.length_a   1.000
_cell.length_b   1.000
_cell.length_c   1.000
_cell.angle_alpha   90.00
_cell.angle_beta   90.00
_cell.angle_gamma   90.00
#
_symmetry.space_group_name_H-M   'P 1'
#
loop_
_entity.id
_entity.type
_entity.pdbx_description
1 polymer ?
#
loop_
_entity_poly.entity_id
_entity_poly.type
_entity_poly.pdbx_seq_one_letter_code
_entity_poly.pdbx_strand_id
1 'polypeptide(L)'
;SFFDSSQRGVEMIADEFGAEINTVELGLDTAVWESGLDDVMSDTDSYDIMITGTFQMNGYLGSRVHQYPDKVFIQYDAPVAYDDPAICVDGCANVYSITYKQNEGSFLAGVYAAAMAQHLGQEAPIIGAVGGQDIPVINDFIVGYEQGACLVNPASQTLVQYAGGWNDPARGKEIALAMYEQGAGIVFQIAGGTGVGVFEAAHETENYAIGVDSDQAMIMAETDPDLAQYILTSMQKNVDASLLRAFELFEAGELPL
;
A
#
# COMPACT_ATOMS: atom_id res chain seq x y z
N SER A 1 -8.28 5.07 0.36
CA SER A 1 -6.94 4.78 0.91
C SER A 1 -6.65 3.28 0.91
N PHE A 2 -5.45 2.90 1.32
CA PHE A 2 -5.04 1.49 1.49
C PHE A 2 -5.98 0.73 2.44
N PHE A 3 -6.26 1.30 3.60
CA PHE A 3 -7.18 0.68 4.57
C PHE A 3 -8.64 0.69 4.12
N ASP A 4 -9.08 1.69 3.34
CA ASP A 4 -10.45 1.67 2.78
C ASP A 4 -10.63 0.51 1.80
N SER A 5 -9.58 0.13 1.06
CA SER A 5 -9.61 -1.06 0.20
C SER A 5 -9.75 -2.34 1.02
N SER A 6 -9.06 -2.46 2.15
CA SER A 6 -9.22 -3.62 3.03
C SER A 6 -10.61 -3.68 3.67
N GLN A 7 -11.15 -2.54 4.10
CA GLN A 7 -12.52 -2.46 4.63
C GLN A 7 -13.55 -2.89 3.58
N ARG A 8 -13.44 -2.40 2.34
CA ARG A 8 -14.32 -2.88 1.25
C ARG A 8 -14.21 -4.39 1.04
N GLY A 9 -13.00 -4.96 1.11
CA GLY A 9 -12.80 -6.40 0.98
C GLY A 9 -13.54 -7.20 2.05
N VAL A 10 -13.51 -6.74 3.29
CA VAL A 10 -14.25 -7.36 4.39
C VAL A 10 -15.76 -7.19 4.21
N GLU A 11 -16.23 -6.03 3.77
CA GLU A 11 -17.64 -5.78 3.43
C GLU A 11 -18.13 -6.68 2.29
N MET A 12 -17.32 -6.87 1.23
CA MET A 12 -17.63 -7.82 0.15
C MET A 12 -17.77 -9.26 0.66
N ILE A 13 -16.94 -9.68 1.61
CA ILE A 13 -17.03 -10.98 2.26
C ILE A 13 -18.38 -11.10 3.00
N ALA A 14 -18.77 -10.08 3.77
CA ALA A 14 -20.04 -10.07 4.47
C ALA A 14 -21.23 -10.16 3.51
N ASP A 15 -21.21 -9.39 2.43
CA ASP A 15 -22.28 -9.34 1.43
C ASP A 15 -22.43 -10.66 0.67
N GLU A 16 -21.31 -11.31 0.31
CA GLU A 16 -21.34 -12.52 -0.52
C GLU A 16 -21.59 -13.79 0.29
N PHE A 17 -21.00 -13.90 1.47
CA PHE A 17 -21.02 -15.11 2.29
C PHE A 17 -21.92 -14.99 3.52
N GLY A 18 -22.42 -13.81 3.84
CA GLY A 18 -23.22 -13.57 5.05
C GLY A 18 -22.39 -13.64 6.33
N ALA A 19 -21.08 -13.41 6.24
CA ALA A 19 -20.18 -13.40 7.39
C ALA A 19 -20.48 -12.22 8.30
N GLU A 20 -20.44 -12.43 9.61
CA GLU A 20 -20.46 -11.33 10.57
C GLU A 20 -19.08 -10.67 10.61
N ILE A 21 -19.02 -9.36 10.47
CA ILE A 21 -17.77 -8.60 10.48
C ILE A 21 -17.68 -7.70 11.71
N ASN A 22 -16.48 -7.62 12.27
CA ASN A 22 -16.13 -6.69 13.33
C ASN A 22 -14.81 -6.02 12.99
N THR A 23 -14.84 -4.72 12.69
CA THR A 23 -13.64 -3.94 12.37
C THR A 23 -13.14 -3.22 13.61
N VAL A 24 -11.88 -3.45 13.97
CA VAL A 24 -11.21 -2.81 15.10
C VAL A 24 -10.16 -1.85 14.58
N GLU A 25 -10.37 -0.56 14.84
CA GLU A 25 -9.42 0.49 14.48
C GLU A 25 -8.49 0.78 15.66
N LEU A 26 -7.20 0.47 15.52
CA LEU A 26 -6.18 0.72 16.54
C LEU A 26 -5.62 2.15 16.48
N GLY A 27 -6.08 2.97 15.53
CA GLY A 27 -5.63 4.34 15.36
C GLY A 27 -4.25 4.48 14.73
N LEU A 28 -3.70 5.70 14.80
CA LEU A 28 -2.43 6.03 14.14
C LEU A 28 -1.19 5.86 15.03
N ASP A 29 -1.38 5.69 16.34
CA ASP A 29 -0.30 5.45 17.29
C ASP A 29 0.10 3.98 17.28
N THR A 30 1.18 3.66 16.57
CA THR A 30 1.68 2.27 16.46
C THR A 30 2.16 1.68 17.79
N ALA A 31 2.39 2.50 18.81
CA ALA A 31 2.80 2.00 20.14
C ALA A 31 1.71 1.19 20.86
N VAL A 32 0.44 1.37 20.47
CA VAL A 32 -0.69 0.63 21.06
C VAL A 32 -1.13 -0.57 20.19
N TRP A 33 -0.58 -0.75 19.00
CA TRP A 33 -1.04 -1.79 18.07
C TRP A 33 -0.78 -3.19 18.59
N GLU A 34 0.37 -3.41 19.23
CA GLU A 34 0.72 -4.72 19.79
C GLU A 34 -0.26 -5.15 20.88
N SER A 35 -0.55 -4.25 21.84
CA SER A 35 -1.52 -4.54 22.90
C SER A 35 -2.95 -4.65 22.38
N GLY A 36 -3.32 -3.82 21.39
CA GLY A 36 -4.64 -3.91 20.75
C GLY A 36 -4.84 -5.22 19.99
N LEU A 37 -3.79 -5.74 19.35
CA LEU A 37 -3.82 -7.06 18.74
C LEU A 37 -4.00 -8.15 19.80
N ASP A 38 -3.28 -8.09 20.93
CA ASP A 38 -3.42 -9.04 22.03
C ASP A 38 -4.85 -9.06 22.59
N ASP A 39 -5.46 -7.90 22.77
CA ASP A 39 -6.83 -7.78 23.25
C ASP A 39 -7.82 -8.47 22.30
N VAL A 40 -7.71 -8.22 20.99
CA VAL A 40 -8.59 -8.84 19.98
C VAL A 40 -8.34 -10.34 19.87
N MET A 41 -7.08 -10.79 19.83
CA MET A 41 -6.74 -12.21 19.72
C MET A 41 -7.23 -13.04 20.92
N SER A 42 -7.26 -12.44 22.13
CA SER A 42 -7.68 -13.12 23.35
C SER A 42 -9.18 -13.39 23.40
N ASP A 43 -10.00 -12.64 22.69
CA ASP A 43 -11.46 -12.83 22.61
C ASP A 43 -11.84 -13.88 21.55
N THR A 44 -11.38 -15.11 21.78
CA THR A 44 -11.50 -16.21 20.81
C THR A 44 -12.93 -16.62 20.48
N ASP A 45 -13.91 -16.23 21.27
CA ASP A 45 -15.32 -16.52 21.01
C ASP A 45 -15.94 -15.53 20.00
N SER A 46 -15.26 -14.42 19.73
CA SER A 46 -15.76 -13.35 18.85
C SER A 46 -15.38 -13.49 17.38
N TYR A 47 -14.47 -14.42 17.03
CA TYR A 47 -14.01 -14.57 15.64
C TYR A 47 -13.61 -16.01 15.30
N ASP A 48 -13.74 -16.39 14.06
CA ASP A 48 -13.18 -17.61 13.46
C ASP A 48 -11.93 -17.29 12.63
N ILE A 49 -11.96 -16.16 11.94
CA ILE A 49 -10.87 -15.64 11.12
C ILE A 49 -10.52 -14.23 11.60
N MET A 50 -9.23 -13.95 11.71
CA MET A 50 -8.73 -12.59 11.92
C MET A 50 -7.95 -12.14 10.71
N ILE A 51 -8.30 -10.95 10.20
CA ILE A 51 -7.60 -10.30 9.09
C ILE A 51 -6.78 -9.14 9.63
N THR A 52 -5.48 -9.16 9.38
CA THR A 52 -4.56 -8.08 9.74
C THR A 52 -3.75 -7.65 8.52
N GLY A 53 -3.17 -6.46 8.55
CA GLY A 53 -2.38 -5.96 7.43
C GLY A 53 -1.24 -5.07 7.85
N THR A 54 -0.41 -4.73 6.90
CA THR A 54 0.80 -3.94 7.01
C THR A 54 2.02 -4.70 7.54
N PHE A 55 3.19 -4.16 7.24
CA PHE A 55 4.47 -4.75 7.67
C PHE A 55 4.68 -4.69 9.20
N GLN A 56 4.03 -3.76 9.90
CA GLN A 56 4.18 -3.66 11.37
C GLN A 56 3.47 -4.81 12.08
N MET A 57 2.32 -5.24 11.57
CA MET A 57 1.52 -6.28 12.22
C MET A 57 2.09 -7.68 12.04
N ASN A 58 2.88 -7.93 11.00
CA ASN A 58 3.35 -9.28 10.69
C ASN A 58 4.20 -9.90 11.81
N GLY A 59 5.07 -9.11 12.44
CA GLY A 59 5.90 -9.58 13.56
C GLY A 59 5.10 -9.83 14.84
N TYR A 60 4.14 -8.94 15.12
CA TYR A 60 3.25 -9.10 16.28
C TYR A 60 2.36 -10.33 16.12
N LEU A 61 1.74 -10.48 14.95
CA LEU A 61 0.88 -11.62 14.64
C LEU A 61 1.67 -12.94 14.69
N GLY A 62 2.77 -13.04 13.97
CA GLY A 62 3.56 -14.26 13.86
C GLY A 62 4.02 -14.82 15.20
N SER A 63 4.39 -13.95 16.15
CA SER A 63 4.84 -14.36 17.49
C SER A 63 3.72 -14.90 18.39
N ARG A 64 2.45 -14.78 17.99
CA ARG A 64 1.28 -15.08 18.82
C ARG A 64 0.38 -16.19 18.29
N VAL A 65 0.33 -16.39 16.98
CA VAL A 65 -0.66 -17.29 16.34
C VAL A 65 -0.58 -18.75 16.84
N HIS A 66 0.59 -19.21 17.30
CA HIS A 66 0.76 -20.54 17.88
C HIS A 66 -0.07 -20.76 19.16
N GLN A 67 -0.50 -19.67 19.83
CA GLN A 67 -1.35 -19.74 21.01
C GLN A 67 -2.84 -19.99 20.66
N TYR A 68 -3.19 -19.85 19.38
CA TYR A 68 -4.57 -19.94 18.87
C TYR A 68 -4.65 -20.92 17.68
N PRO A 69 -4.30 -22.21 17.88
CA PRO A 69 -4.17 -23.16 16.77
C PRO A 69 -5.47 -23.49 16.04
N ASP A 70 -6.62 -23.23 16.67
CA ASP A 70 -7.94 -23.47 16.10
C ASP A 70 -8.49 -22.25 15.32
N LYS A 71 -7.73 -21.16 15.25
CA LYS A 71 -8.09 -19.92 14.53
C LYS A 71 -7.29 -19.76 13.26
N VAL A 72 -7.88 -19.12 12.26
CA VAL A 72 -7.22 -18.80 11.00
C VAL A 72 -6.87 -17.31 10.97
N PHE A 73 -5.68 -17.01 10.50
CA PHE A 73 -5.20 -15.62 10.37
C PHE A 73 -4.86 -15.33 8.92
N ILE A 74 -5.33 -14.20 8.42
CA ILE A 74 -4.98 -13.68 7.11
C ILE A 74 -4.18 -12.39 7.33
N GLN A 75 -2.92 -12.40 6.88
CA GLN A 75 -2.05 -11.23 6.92
C GLN A 75 -1.83 -10.72 5.50
N TYR A 76 -2.19 -9.45 5.22
CA TYR A 76 -1.98 -8.87 3.90
C TYR A 76 -0.87 -7.81 3.90
N ASP A 77 -0.30 -7.54 2.72
CA ASP A 77 0.74 -6.56 2.40
C ASP A 77 2.18 -6.97 2.78
N ALA A 78 2.36 -7.74 3.81
CA ALA A 78 3.67 -8.30 4.16
C ALA A 78 3.47 -9.70 4.77
N PRO A 79 4.31 -10.69 4.43
CA PRO A 79 4.20 -12.03 4.99
C PRO A 79 4.72 -12.06 6.42
N VAL A 80 4.20 -12.97 7.24
CA VAL A 80 4.86 -13.34 8.48
C VAL A 80 6.20 -14.03 8.17
N ALA A 81 7.13 -14.01 9.11
CA ALA A 81 8.45 -14.60 8.92
C ALA A 81 8.42 -16.13 9.17
N TYR A 82 7.81 -16.89 8.26
CA TYR A 82 7.61 -18.34 8.39
C TYR A 82 8.88 -19.12 8.72
N ASP A 83 10.03 -18.70 8.18
CA ASP A 83 11.32 -19.36 8.36
C ASP A 83 12.07 -18.90 9.62
N ASP A 84 11.53 -17.96 10.38
CA ASP A 84 12.13 -17.48 11.62
C ASP A 84 11.42 -18.10 12.84
N PRO A 85 11.99 -19.12 13.50
CA PRO A 85 11.38 -19.77 14.64
C PRO A 85 11.31 -18.89 15.90
N ALA A 86 11.99 -17.73 15.91
CA ALA A 86 11.84 -16.75 16.99
C ALA A 86 10.55 -15.93 16.86
N ILE A 87 9.99 -15.85 15.65
CA ILE A 87 8.73 -15.18 15.35
C ILE A 87 7.62 -16.21 15.13
N CYS A 88 7.81 -17.13 14.18
CA CYS A 88 6.85 -18.20 13.89
C CYS A 88 7.24 -19.49 14.63
N VAL A 89 6.86 -19.61 15.90
CA VAL A 89 7.26 -20.72 16.81
C VAL A 89 6.97 -22.09 16.21
N ASP A 90 5.77 -22.28 15.64
CA ASP A 90 5.33 -23.53 14.98
C ASP A 90 5.19 -23.35 13.46
N GLY A 91 6.02 -22.48 12.86
CA GLY A 91 5.99 -22.19 11.44
C GLY A 91 4.79 -21.37 11.00
N CYS A 92 4.00 -20.79 11.93
CA CYS A 92 2.79 -20.03 11.65
C CYS A 92 1.78 -20.81 10.76
N ALA A 93 1.59 -22.10 11.07
CA ALA A 93 0.82 -23.05 10.24
C ALA A 93 -0.67 -22.67 10.05
N ASN A 94 -1.18 -21.71 10.80
CA ASN A 94 -2.55 -21.20 10.72
C ASN A 94 -2.63 -19.77 10.16
N VAL A 95 -1.57 -19.31 9.50
CA VAL A 95 -1.49 -17.98 8.87
C VAL A 95 -1.44 -18.12 7.35
N TYR A 96 -2.29 -17.39 6.66
CA TYR A 96 -2.22 -17.16 5.22
C TYR A 96 -1.75 -15.74 4.94
N SER A 97 -0.60 -15.59 4.29
CA SER A 97 -0.04 -14.28 3.95
C SER A 97 -0.31 -13.91 2.49
N ILE A 98 -0.83 -12.71 2.27
CA ILE A 98 -1.06 -12.13 0.95
C ILE A 98 0.03 -11.10 0.66
N THR A 99 0.73 -11.28 -0.44
CA THR A 99 1.71 -10.32 -0.96
C THR A 99 1.28 -9.84 -2.33
N TYR A 100 1.75 -8.67 -2.72
CA TYR A 100 1.40 -8.05 -4.00
C TYR A 100 2.65 -7.90 -4.87
N LYS A 101 2.44 -7.90 -6.19
CA LYS A 101 3.49 -7.63 -7.17
C LYS A 101 3.53 -6.13 -7.50
N GLN A 102 3.74 -5.30 -6.46
CA GLN A 102 3.75 -3.85 -6.60
C GLN A 102 4.83 -3.35 -7.55
N ASN A 103 5.94 -4.07 -7.66
CA ASN A 103 7.00 -3.78 -8.63
C ASN A 103 6.50 -3.88 -10.09
N GLU A 104 5.64 -4.87 -10.42
CA GLU A 104 5.09 -5.00 -11.77
C GLU A 104 4.15 -3.83 -12.12
N GLY A 105 3.25 -3.46 -11.19
CA GLY A 105 2.37 -2.30 -11.40
C GLY A 105 3.15 -0.98 -11.44
N SER A 106 4.14 -0.83 -10.58
CA SER A 106 5.01 0.36 -10.58
C SER A 106 5.91 0.45 -11.81
N PHE A 107 6.31 -0.69 -12.38
CA PHE A 107 7.01 -0.70 -13.68
C PHE A 107 6.15 -0.03 -14.76
N LEU A 108 4.86 -0.36 -14.84
CA LEU A 108 3.95 0.30 -15.79
C LEU A 108 3.78 1.79 -15.49
N ALA A 109 3.70 2.16 -14.20
CA ALA A 109 3.66 3.57 -13.79
C ALA A 109 4.94 4.32 -14.22
N GLY A 110 6.10 3.69 -14.11
CA GLY A 110 7.39 4.24 -14.57
C GLY A 110 7.47 4.42 -16.09
N VAL A 111 6.98 3.41 -16.83
CA VAL A 111 6.86 3.52 -18.31
C VAL A 111 5.97 4.72 -18.66
N TYR A 112 4.81 4.83 -18.01
CA TYR A 112 3.89 5.92 -18.28
C TYR A 112 4.47 7.29 -17.91
N ALA A 113 5.10 7.40 -16.74
CA ALA A 113 5.71 8.66 -16.26
C ALA A 113 6.81 9.15 -17.21
N ALA A 114 7.73 8.26 -17.62
CA ALA A 114 8.82 8.64 -18.51
C ALA A 114 8.31 8.99 -19.92
N ALA A 115 7.35 8.23 -20.45
CA ALA A 115 6.73 8.54 -21.73
C ALA A 115 5.98 9.88 -21.71
N MET A 116 5.28 10.18 -20.62
CA MET A 116 4.59 11.46 -20.44
C MET A 116 5.57 12.61 -20.28
N ALA A 117 6.67 12.44 -19.54
CA ALA A 117 7.72 13.45 -19.42
C ALA A 117 8.36 13.79 -20.80
N GLN A 118 8.57 12.77 -21.65
CA GLN A 118 9.01 13.00 -23.02
C GLN A 118 7.96 13.75 -23.85
N HIS A 119 6.68 13.41 -23.69
CA HIS A 119 5.59 14.12 -24.37
C HIS A 119 5.53 15.60 -23.97
N LEU A 120 5.88 15.90 -22.73
CA LEU A 120 6.01 17.26 -22.20
C LEU A 120 7.30 17.99 -22.64
N GLY A 121 8.13 17.34 -23.46
CA GLY A 121 9.31 17.95 -24.10
C GLY A 121 10.64 17.66 -23.41
N GLN A 122 10.68 16.73 -22.44
CA GLN A 122 11.94 16.34 -21.81
C GLN A 122 12.67 15.28 -22.66
N GLU A 123 13.85 15.60 -23.21
CA GLU A 123 14.66 14.64 -23.96
C GLU A 123 15.18 13.50 -23.06
N ALA A 124 15.59 13.83 -21.83
CA ALA A 124 15.92 12.89 -20.77
C ALA A 124 14.91 13.09 -19.62
N PRO A 125 13.94 12.17 -19.45
CA PRO A 125 12.91 12.29 -18.43
C PRO A 125 13.48 12.42 -17.02
N ILE A 126 12.99 13.40 -16.26
CA ILE A 126 13.20 13.49 -14.82
C ILE A 126 11.85 13.25 -14.18
N ILE A 127 11.78 12.21 -13.37
CA ILE A 127 10.57 11.81 -12.64
C ILE A 127 10.88 11.70 -11.15
N GLY A 128 9.86 11.76 -10.30
CA GLY A 128 10.03 11.68 -8.85
C GLY A 128 9.29 10.50 -8.24
N ALA A 129 9.76 10.04 -7.08
CA ALA A 129 9.07 9.09 -6.23
C ALA A 129 9.18 9.52 -4.76
N VAL A 130 8.03 9.69 -4.10
CA VAL A 130 7.96 10.01 -2.67
C VAL A 130 7.50 8.77 -1.92
N GLY A 131 8.41 8.11 -1.20
CA GLY A 131 8.11 6.99 -0.32
C GLY A 131 7.70 7.44 1.07
N GLY A 132 6.81 6.70 1.74
CA GLY A 132 6.47 6.98 3.13
C GLY A 132 7.64 6.70 4.07
N GLN A 133 8.21 5.51 3.99
CA GLN A 133 9.38 5.08 4.75
C GLN A 133 10.33 4.25 3.88
N ASP A 134 11.61 4.21 4.25
CA ASP A 134 12.61 3.35 3.60
C ASP A 134 12.48 1.90 4.12
N ILE A 135 11.57 1.16 3.50
CA ILE A 135 11.25 -0.23 3.86
C ILE A 135 11.12 -1.10 2.60
N PRO A 136 11.29 -2.43 2.70
CA PRO A 136 11.31 -3.32 1.54
C PRO A 136 10.11 -3.19 0.60
N VAL A 137 8.88 -3.09 1.13
CA VAL A 137 7.66 -2.98 0.30
C VAL A 137 7.66 -1.68 -0.51
N ILE A 138 8.11 -0.56 0.04
CA ILE A 138 8.20 0.73 -0.67
C ILE A 138 9.33 0.73 -1.70
N ASN A 139 10.46 0.13 -1.34
CA ASN A 139 11.59 0.00 -2.26
C ASN A 139 11.25 -0.87 -3.49
N ASP A 140 10.39 -1.87 -3.31
CA ASP A 140 9.89 -2.71 -4.41
C ASP A 140 9.05 -1.88 -5.41
N PHE A 141 8.20 -0.94 -4.95
CA PHE A 141 7.54 0.02 -5.83
C PHE A 141 8.54 0.89 -6.59
N ILE A 142 9.53 1.45 -5.88
CA ILE A 142 10.50 2.39 -6.44
C ILE A 142 11.37 1.70 -7.50
N VAL A 143 11.86 0.50 -7.23
CA VAL A 143 12.67 -0.27 -8.19
C VAL A 143 11.87 -0.58 -9.46
N GLY A 144 10.60 -0.98 -9.34
CA GLY A 144 9.73 -1.19 -10.50
C GLY A 144 9.57 0.10 -11.32
N TYR A 145 9.30 1.22 -10.65
CA TYR A 145 9.13 2.53 -11.28
C TYR A 145 10.38 2.98 -12.04
N GLU A 146 11.56 2.85 -11.45
CA GLU A 146 12.85 3.17 -12.08
C GLU A 146 13.12 2.29 -13.30
N GLN A 147 12.86 0.98 -13.20
CA GLN A 147 13.05 0.06 -14.31
C GLN A 147 12.12 0.37 -15.48
N GLY A 148 10.86 0.74 -15.19
CA GLY A 148 9.91 1.17 -16.22
C GLY A 148 10.34 2.43 -16.94
N ALA A 149 10.82 3.42 -16.21
CA ALA A 149 11.35 4.65 -16.79
C ALA A 149 12.61 4.40 -17.64
N CYS A 150 13.52 3.57 -17.15
CA CYS A 150 14.74 3.17 -17.88
C CYS A 150 14.42 2.43 -19.18
N LEU A 151 13.35 1.63 -19.22
CA LEU A 151 12.90 0.96 -20.46
C LEU A 151 12.51 1.98 -21.53
N VAL A 152 11.83 3.07 -21.15
CA VAL A 152 11.42 4.13 -22.11
C VAL A 152 12.62 4.93 -22.58
N ASN A 153 13.48 5.33 -21.64
CA ASN A 153 14.69 6.08 -21.92
C ASN A 153 15.79 5.75 -20.89
N PRO A 154 16.88 5.10 -21.31
CA PRO A 154 18.00 4.79 -20.39
C PRO A 154 18.66 6.01 -19.74
N ALA A 155 18.42 7.22 -20.25
CA ALA A 155 18.89 8.47 -19.64
C ALA A 155 17.88 9.08 -18.63
N SER A 156 16.75 8.40 -18.39
CA SER A 156 15.80 8.83 -17.36
C SER A 156 16.44 8.91 -15.98
N GLN A 157 16.06 9.89 -15.21
CA GLN A 157 16.50 10.08 -13.82
C GLN A 157 15.28 10.00 -12.90
N THR A 158 15.39 9.22 -11.84
CA THR A 158 14.36 9.15 -10.79
C THR A 158 14.89 9.81 -9.53
N LEU A 159 14.21 10.88 -9.09
CA LEU A 159 14.47 11.52 -7.80
C LEU A 159 13.68 10.76 -6.74
N VAL A 160 14.37 10.19 -5.76
CA VAL A 160 13.74 9.41 -4.68
C VAL A 160 13.93 10.08 -3.35
N GLN A 161 12.87 10.26 -2.59
CA GLN A 161 12.95 10.72 -1.20
C GLN A 161 11.86 10.08 -0.34
N TYR A 162 12.19 9.81 0.92
CA TYR A 162 11.26 9.28 1.91
C TYR A 162 10.80 10.39 2.86
N ALA A 163 9.50 10.42 3.12
CA ALA A 163 8.91 11.42 4.02
C ALA A 163 9.18 11.12 5.50
N GLY A 164 9.41 9.84 5.83
CA GLY A 164 9.62 9.37 7.20
C GLY A 164 8.33 8.96 7.90
N GLY A 165 7.17 9.05 7.23
CA GLY A 165 5.86 8.71 7.79
C GLY A 165 4.74 8.67 6.78
N TRP A 166 3.53 8.34 7.25
CA TRP A 166 2.38 8.05 6.40
C TRP A 166 1.26 9.10 6.49
N ASN A 167 1.38 10.10 7.37
CA ASN A 167 0.28 11.03 7.67
C ASN A 167 0.78 12.47 7.88
N ASP A 168 1.66 12.92 6.98
CA ASP A 168 2.19 14.29 6.97
C ASP A 168 2.12 14.88 5.55
N PRO A 169 0.95 15.38 5.11
CA PRO A 169 0.78 15.99 3.79
C PRO A 169 1.71 17.19 3.57
N ALA A 170 2.00 17.97 4.62
CA ALA A 170 2.89 19.12 4.50
C ALA A 170 4.31 18.68 4.11
N ARG A 171 4.81 17.60 4.70
CA ARG A 171 6.09 17.00 4.34
C ARG A 171 6.08 16.42 2.92
N GLY A 172 5.00 15.75 2.54
CA GLY A 172 4.82 15.25 1.16
C GLY A 172 4.89 16.37 0.13
N LYS A 173 4.21 17.49 0.40
CA LYS A 173 4.20 18.68 -0.45
C LYS A 173 5.60 19.30 -0.58
N GLU A 174 6.30 19.51 0.54
CA GLU A 174 7.66 20.04 0.56
C GLU A 174 8.60 19.22 -0.34
N ILE A 175 8.57 17.89 -0.20
CA ILE A 175 9.40 16.99 -0.99
C ILE A 175 9.06 17.07 -2.48
N ALA A 176 7.77 17.04 -2.83
CA ALA A 176 7.34 17.09 -4.22
C ALA A 176 7.68 18.43 -4.88
N LEU A 177 7.50 19.57 -4.19
CA LEU A 177 7.91 20.89 -4.68
C LEU A 177 9.42 20.91 -5.01
N ALA A 178 10.25 20.36 -4.11
CA ALA A 178 11.69 20.30 -4.35
C ALA A 178 12.05 19.38 -5.55
N MET A 179 11.27 18.33 -5.82
CA MET A 179 11.45 17.49 -7.01
C MET A 179 11.03 18.22 -8.28
N TYR A 180 9.92 18.95 -8.27
CA TYR A 180 9.46 19.76 -9.42
C TYR A 180 10.45 20.89 -9.72
N GLU A 181 11.01 21.54 -8.72
CA GLU A 181 12.10 22.54 -8.90
C GLU A 181 13.35 21.93 -9.53
N GLN A 182 13.64 20.66 -9.31
CA GLN A 182 14.72 19.92 -9.94
C GLN A 182 14.37 19.42 -11.36
N GLY A 183 13.17 19.72 -11.85
CA GLY A 183 12.71 19.40 -13.20
C GLY A 183 11.91 18.11 -13.32
N ALA A 184 11.51 17.48 -12.22
CA ALA A 184 10.59 16.34 -12.32
C ALA A 184 9.27 16.81 -12.95
N GLY A 185 8.84 16.15 -14.03
CA GLY A 185 7.54 16.45 -14.65
C GLY A 185 6.38 15.68 -13.99
N ILE A 186 6.70 14.53 -13.43
CA ILE A 186 5.74 13.64 -12.78
C ILE A 186 6.34 13.10 -11.48
N VAL A 187 5.56 13.11 -10.40
CA VAL A 187 5.96 12.54 -9.10
C VAL A 187 4.97 11.43 -8.69
N PHE A 188 5.50 10.23 -8.46
CA PHE A 188 4.72 9.10 -7.93
C PHE A 188 4.73 9.15 -6.41
N GLN A 189 3.55 9.22 -5.80
CA GLN A 189 3.40 9.14 -4.36
C GLN A 189 3.20 7.69 -3.91
N ILE A 190 3.99 7.23 -2.93
CA ILE A 190 3.93 5.91 -2.31
C ILE A 190 4.01 6.11 -0.79
N ALA A 191 3.16 7.00 -0.28
CA ALA A 191 3.30 7.55 1.07
C ALA A 191 1.98 7.68 1.85
N GLY A 192 0.93 6.95 1.45
CA GLY A 192 -0.35 6.98 2.13
C GLY A 192 -0.96 8.39 2.20
N GLY A 193 -1.38 8.82 3.40
CA GLY A 193 -1.95 10.16 3.62
C GLY A 193 -0.96 11.31 3.35
N THR A 194 0.33 11.07 3.55
CA THR A 194 1.41 12.02 3.19
C THR A 194 1.38 12.35 1.70
N GLY A 195 0.96 11.40 0.87
CA GLY A 195 0.86 11.55 -0.59
C GLY A 195 -0.15 12.60 -1.07
N VAL A 196 -1.11 13.00 -0.25
CA VAL A 196 -2.04 14.09 -0.58
C VAL A 196 -1.27 15.39 -0.86
N GLY A 197 -0.21 15.65 -0.09
CA GLY A 197 0.65 16.81 -0.31
C GLY A 197 1.39 16.79 -1.65
N VAL A 198 1.68 15.60 -2.21
CA VAL A 198 2.26 15.47 -3.55
C VAL A 198 1.27 15.95 -4.61
N PHE A 199 -0.02 15.65 -4.46
CA PHE A 199 -1.06 16.13 -5.37
C PHE A 199 -1.24 17.65 -5.27
N GLU A 200 -1.21 18.20 -4.06
CA GLU A 200 -1.23 19.65 -3.86
C GLU A 200 -0.05 20.36 -4.53
N ALA A 201 1.15 19.78 -4.43
CA ALA A 201 2.35 20.32 -5.07
C ALA A 201 2.24 20.24 -6.60
N ALA A 202 1.70 19.13 -7.14
CA ALA A 202 1.47 18.96 -8.57
C ALA A 202 0.52 20.04 -9.10
N HIS A 203 -0.60 20.28 -8.41
CA HIS A 203 -1.56 21.32 -8.76
C HIS A 203 -0.92 22.72 -8.69
N GLU A 204 -0.20 23.04 -7.61
CA GLU A 204 0.41 24.37 -7.42
C GLU A 204 1.46 24.70 -8.50
N THR A 205 2.18 23.70 -8.99
CA THR A 205 3.27 23.87 -9.96
C THR A 205 2.86 23.56 -11.41
N GLU A 206 1.59 23.23 -11.64
CA GLU A 206 1.04 22.78 -12.93
C GLU A 206 1.82 21.57 -13.51
N ASN A 207 2.37 20.74 -12.62
CA ASN A 207 3.00 19.45 -12.94
C ASN A 207 2.03 18.29 -12.67
N TYR A 208 2.50 17.06 -12.75
CA TYR A 208 1.63 15.89 -12.61
C TYR A 208 2.07 14.95 -11.51
N ALA A 209 1.12 14.16 -11.01
CA ALA A 209 1.35 13.13 -10.02
C ALA A 209 0.77 11.77 -10.48
N ILE A 210 1.30 10.70 -9.87
CA ILE A 210 0.72 9.35 -9.94
C ILE A 210 0.32 8.96 -8.53
N GLY A 211 -0.90 8.41 -8.40
CA GLY A 211 -1.44 7.91 -7.15
C GLY A 211 -1.10 6.44 -6.89
N VAL A 212 -1.46 5.94 -5.70
CA VAL A 212 -1.20 4.57 -5.24
C VAL A 212 -2.42 3.94 -4.58
N ASP A 213 -2.45 2.62 -4.54
CA ASP A 213 -3.42 1.73 -3.89
C ASP A 213 -4.84 1.77 -4.47
N SER A 214 -5.41 2.93 -4.71
CA SER A 214 -6.77 3.13 -5.24
C SER A 214 -6.73 4.15 -6.37
N ASP A 215 -7.82 4.28 -7.14
CA ASP A 215 -7.96 5.37 -8.11
C ASP A 215 -8.09 6.72 -7.39
N GLN A 216 -6.95 7.34 -7.14
CA GLN A 216 -6.90 8.58 -6.36
C GLN A 216 -7.39 9.80 -7.15
N ALA A 217 -7.36 9.76 -8.49
CA ALA A 217 -7.98 10.82 -9.28
C ALA A 217 -9.50 10.84 -9.08
N MET A 218 -10.15 9.67 -9.10
CA MET A 218 -11.59 9.57 -8.83
C MET A 218 -11.92 9.99 -7.39
N ILE A 219 -11.13 9.55 -6.41
CA ILE A 219 -11.36 9.90 -5.00
C ILE A 219 -11.22 11.41 -4.78
N MET A 220 -10.16 12.03 -5.33
CA MET A 220 -9.95 13.47 -5.21
C MET A 220 -11.01 14.28 -5.95
N ALA A 221 -11.53 13.78 -7.07
CA ALA A 221 -12.56 14.47 -7.83
C ALA A 221 -13.88 14.67 -7.06
N GLU A 222 -14.13 13.88 -6.03
CA GLU A 222 -15.31 14.04 -5.17
C GLU A 222 -15.22 15.30 -4.28
N THR A 223 -14.01 15.72 -3.92
CA THR A 223 -13.77 16.82 -2.97
C THR A 223 -13.06 18.02 -3.59
N ASP A 224 -12.13 17.76 -4.53
CA ASP A 224 -11.34 18.78 -5.23
C ASP A 224 -11.13 18.36 -6.71
N PRO A 225 -12.12 18.63 -7.59
CA PRO A 225 -12.03 18.29 -9.01
C PRO A 225 -10.87 19.01 -9.75
N ASP A 226 -10.46 20.18 -9.28
CA ASP A 226 -9.38 20.95 -9.92
C ASP A 226 -8.02 20.27 -9.63
N LEU A 227 -7.80 19.84 -8.40
CA LEU A 227 -6.60 19.08 -8.01
C LEU A 227 -6.56 17.71 -8.71
N ALA A 228 -7.68 17.03 -8.83
CA ALA A 228 -7.78 15.70 -9.44
C ALA A 228 -7.26 15.66 -10.89
N GLN A 229 -7.31 16.75 -11.65
CA GLN A 229 -6.81 16.85 -13.03
C GLN A 229 -5.31 16.69 -13.15
N TYR A 230 -4.57 16.88 -12.05
CA TYR A 230 -3.11 16.71 -12.01
C TYR A 230 -2.68 15.31 -11.61
N ILE A 231 -3.62 14.40 -11.31
CA ILE A 231 -3.37 12.99 -11.03
C ILE A 231 -3.61 12.19 -12.31
N LEU A 232 -2.52 11.82 -13.00
CA LEU A 232 -2.61 11.19 -14.33
C LEU A 232 -3.18 9.78 -14.29
N THR A 233 -2.83 9.01 -13.27
CA THR A 233 -3.24 7.63 -13.05
C THR A 233 -2.89 7.22 -11.62
N SER A 234 -3.27 5.99 -11.24
CA SER A 234 -2.86 5.40 -9.96
C SER A 234 -2.41 3.96 -10.18
N MET A 235 -1.32 3.57 -9.51
CA MET A 235 -0.93 2.18 -9.38
C MET A 235 -1.82 1.55 -8.30
N GLN A 236 -2.81 0.76 -8.72
CA GLN A 236 -3.79 0.20 -7.80
C GLN A 236 -3.31 -1.11 -7.18
N LYS A 237 -3.55 -1.27 -5.89
CA LYS A 237 -3.34 -2.50 -5.13
C LYS A 237 -4.72 -3.05 -4.71
N ASN A 238 -5.15 -4.14 -5.35
CA ASN A 238 -6.50 -4.71 -5.17
C ASN A 238 -6.57 -5.53 -3.87
N VAL A 239 -6.46 -4.84 -2.72
CA VAL A 239 -6.53 -5.47 -1.39
C VAL A 239 -7.89 -6.10 -1.18
N ASP A 240 -8.96 -5.40 -1.55
CA ASP A 240 -10.35 -5.87 -1.47
C ASP A 240 -10.55 -7.22 -2.18
N ALA A 241 -10.20 -7.31 -3.45
CA ALA A 241 -10.34 -8.55 -4.21
C ALA A 241 -9.46 -9.69 -3.68
N SER A 242 -8.28 -9.37 -3.13
CA SER A 242 -7.40 -10.39 -2.55
C SER A 242 -7.92 -10.96 -1.24
N LEU A 243 -8.56 -10.14 -0.40
CA LEU A 243 -9.21 -10.58 0.84
C LEU A 243 -10.43 -11.44 0.53
N LEU A 244 -11.28 -11.00 -0.41
CA LEU A 244 -12.41 -11.80 -0.86
C LEU A 244 -11.94 -13.16 -1.38
N ARG A 245 -10.90 -13.19 -2.22
CA ARG A 245 -10.35 -14.43 -2.74
C ARG A 245 -9.79 -15.37 -1.65
N ALA A 246 -9.11 -14.81 -0.66
CA ALA A 246 -8.62 -15.61 0.48
C ALA A 246 -9.78 -16.23 1.28
N PHE A 247 -10.86 -15.49 1.48
CA PHE A 247 -12.04 -15.97 2.17
C PHE A 247 -12.79 -17.05 1.34
N GLU A 248 -12.92 -16.88 0.02
CA GLU A 248 -13.44 -17.91 -0.88
C GLU A 248 -12.69 -19.26 -0.73
N LEU A 249 -11.34 -19.18 -0.70
CA LEU A 249 -10.49 -20.35 -0.51
C LEU A 249 -10.70 -21.00 0.87
N PHE A 250 -10.89 -20.18 1.90
CA PHE A 250 -11.18 -20.65 3.24
C PHE A 250 -12.51 -21.42 3.28
N GLU A 251 -13.61 -20.85 2.76
CA GLU A 251 -14.93 -21.48 2.69
C GLU A 251 -14.92 -22.78 1.88
N ALA A 252 -14.10 -22.84 0.84
CA ALA A 252 -13.92 -24.04 0.03
C ALA A 252 -13.04 -25.12 0.72
N GLY A 253 -12.39 -24.81 1.84
CA GLY A 253 -11.39 -25.67 2.48
C GLY A 253 -10.10 -25.82 1.66
N GLU A 254 -9.80 -24.86 0.81
CA GLU A 254 -8.67 -24.84 -0.12
C GLU A 254 -7.61 -23.78 0.24
N LEU A 255 -7.80 -23.04 1.35
CA LEU A 255 -6.81 -22.06 1.80
C LEU A 255 -5.50 -22.77 2.17
N PRO A 256 -4.38 -22.47 1.51
CA PRO A 256 -3.11 -23.14 1.79
C PRO A 256 -2.49 -22.57 3.08
N LEU A 257 -2.71 -23.25 4.17
CA LEU A 257 -2.16 -22.97 5.49
C LEU A 257 -0.92 -23.82 5.75
#